data_ab9e00ed3adc3b9985b2258847bd74e4
#
_entry.id   ab9e00ed3adc3b9985b2258847bd74e4
#
_cell.length_a   1.000
_cell.length_b   1.000
_cell.length_c   1.000
_cell.angle_alpha   90.00
_cell.angle_beta   90.00
_cell.angle_gamma   90.00
#
_symmetry.space_group_name_H-M   'P 1'
#
loop_
_entity.id
_entity.type
_entity.pdbx_description
1 polymer ?
#
loop_
_entity_poly.entity_id
_entity_poly.type
_entity_poly.pdbx_seq_one_letter_code
_entity_poly.pdbx_strand_id
1 'polypeptide(L)'
;PVFEKWEADVGRTFVLGDDPVKRKLGADIVEGWHRGKAWFDAHPDITGAELYAQTVALARWYGWEFGGPHCGHLIGNFPHERIQGDEVANYIHPDNPRRMRDPDARGQARDWILEIHFVDREREIGGFFEQLLTVD
;
A
#
# COMPACT_ATOMS: atom_id res chain seq x y z
N PRO A 1 12.28 12.17 15.01
CA PRO A 1 12.04 13.17 13.99
C PRO A 1 10.64 13.05 13.40
N VAL A 2 10.11 14.18 13.04
CA VAL A 2 8.80 14.23 12.41
C VAL A 2 9.02 14.38 10.91
N PHE A 3 8.51 13.44 10.14
CA PHE A 3 8.49 13.58 8.69
C PHE A 3 7.45 14.61 8.29
N GLU A 4 7.79 15.42 7.31
CA GLU A 4 6.79 16.25 6.67
C GLU A 4 5.90 15.33 5.84
N LYS A 5 4.68 15.11 6.32
CA LYS A 5 3.75 14.17 5.71
C LYS A 5 2.55 14.89 5.12
N TRP A 6 2.03 14.31 4.05
CA TRP A 6 0.73 14.66 3.51
C TRP A 6 0.05 13.39 3.00
N GLU A 7 -1.27 13.42 3.03
CA GLU A 7 -2.08 12.29 2.61
C GLU A 7 -2.69 12.56 1.24
N ALA A 8 -2.88 11.51 0.47
CA ALA A 8 -3.62 11.59 -0.76
C ALA A 8 -5.07 11.16 -0.51
N ASP A 9 -6.00 11.85 -1.11
CA ASP A 9 -7.37 11.38 -1.20
C ASP A 9 -7.45 10.19 -2.13
N VAL A 10 -8.51 9.42 -2.02
CA VAL A 10 -8.78 8.33 -2.96
C VAL A 10 -8.74 8.89 -4.38
N GLY A 11 -7.85 8.34 -5.20
CA GLY A 11 -7.67 8.75 -6.59
C GLY A 11 -6.93 10.07 -6.79
N ARG A 12 -6.36 10.66 -5.73
CA ARG A 12 -5.71 11.97 -5.85
C ARG A 12 -4.57 12.12 -4.85
N THR A 13 -3.46 12.69 -5.33
CA THR A 13 -2.32 13.08 -4.49
C THR A 13 -2.19 14.60 -4.52
N PHE A 14 -2.00 15.19 -3.35
CA PHE A 14 -1.73 16.62 -3.22
C PHE A 14 -0.24 16.88 -3.24
N VAL A 15 0.16 17.86 -4.02
CA VAL A 15 1.54 18.33 -4.07
C VAL A 15 1.66 19.61 -3.26
N LEU A 16 2.55 19.62 -2.28
CA LEU A 16 2.74 20.78 -1.40
C LEU A 16 3.79 21.73 -1.99
N GLY A 17 3.33 22.90 -2.44
CA GLY A 17 4.20 23.95 -2.94
C GLY A 17 4.89 23.60 -4.26
N ASP A 18 6.00 24.28 -4.52
CA ASP A 18 6.76 24.17 -5.77
C ASP A 18 8.02 23.34 -5.65
N ASP A 19 8.17 22.60 -4.55
CA ASP A 19 9.34 21.77 -4.32
C ASP A 19 9.37 20.60 -5.31
N PRO A 20 10.35 20.55 -6.22
CA PRO A 20 10.40 19.50 -7.23
C PRO A 20 10.61 18.10 -6.65
N VAL A 21 11.24 17.98 -5.48
CA VAL A 21 11.41 16.67 -4.83
C VAL A 21 10.07 16.18 -4.32
N LYS A 22 9.27 17.02 -3.70
CA LYS A 22 7.94 16.65 -3.23
C LYS A 22 6.98 16.33 -4.38
N ARG A 23 7.09 17.06 -5.49
CA ARG A 23 6.31 16.77 -6.70
C ARG A 23 6.63 15.39 -7.25
N LYS A 24 7.93 15.07 -7.32
CA LYS A 24 8.38 13.76 -7.77
C LYS A 24 7.84 12.67 -6.84
N LEU A 25 7.97 12.88 -5.52
CA LEU A 25 7.45 11.94 -4.54
C LEU A 25 5.97 11.67 -4.74
N GLY A 26 5.17 12.71 -4.89
CA GLY A 26 3.73 12.57 -5.09
C GLY A 26 3.38 11.80 -6.37
N ALA A 27 4.04 12.14 -7.47
CA ALA A 27 3.82 11.46 -8.74
C ALA A 27 4.23 9.98 -8.66
N ASP A 28 5.35 9.70 -8.03
CA ASP A 28 5.88 8.35 -7.91
C ASP A 28 4.99 7.48 -7.02
N ILE A 29 4.41 8.05 -5.97
CA ILE A 29 3.49 7.33 -5.09
C ILE A 29 2.25 6.86 -5.86
N VAL A 30 1.65 7.75 -6.64
CA VAL A 30 0.45 7.42 -7.41
C VAL A 30 0.78 6.39 -8.48
N GLU A 31 1.85 6.61 -9.23
CA GLU A 31 2.28 5.64 -10.25
C GLU A 31 2.65 4.30 -9.61
N GLY A 32 3.31 4.34 -8.46
CA GLY A 32 3.66 3.13 -7.70
C GLY A 32 2.43 2.34 -7.28
N TRP A 33 1.37 3.03 -6.88
CA TRP A 33 0.12 2.35 -6.55
C TRP A 33 -0.45 1.61 -7.76
N HIS A 34 -0.51 2.27 -8.91
CA HIS A 34 -1.02 1.64 -10.13
C HIS A 34 -0.15 0.49 -10.61
N ARG A 35 1.16 0.59 -10.45
CA ARG A 35 2.07 -0.51 -10.76
C ARG A 35 1.88 -1.68 -9.80
N GLY A 36 1.66 -1.39 -8.52
CA GLY A 36 1.35 -2.42 -7.52
C GLY A 36 0.06 -3.16 -7.85
N LYS A 37 -0.98 -2.41 -8.24
CA LYS A 37 -2.24 -3.02 -8.67
C LYS A 37 -2.06 -3.87 -9.92
N ALA A 38 -1.34 -3.39 -10.90
CA ALA A 38 -1.08 -4.15 -12.13
C ALA A 38 -0.32 -5.46 -11.82
N TRP A 39 0.63 -5.41 -10.89
CA TRP A 39 1.35 -6.60 -10.44
C TRP A 39 0.40 -7.58 -9.76
N PHE A 40 -0.44 -7.08 -8.85
CA PHE A 40 -1.45 -7.89 -8.19
C PHE A 40 -2.39 -8.57 -9.20
N ASP A 41 -2.88 -7.80 -10.17
CA ASP A 41 -3.79 -8.31 -11.20
C ASP A 41 -3.13 -9.38 -12.07
N ALA A 42 -1.82 -9.26 -12.32
CA ALA A 42 -1.06 -10.20 -13.15
C ALA A 42 -0.66 -11.48 -12.41
N HIS A 43 -0.78 -11.51 -11.09
CA HIS A 43 -0.34 -12.63 -10.25
C HIS A 43 -1.48 -13.13 -9.38
N PRO A 44 -2.39 -13.96 -9.92
CA PRO A 44 -3.59 -14.38 -9.17
C PRO A 44 -3.31 -15.14 -7.87
N ASP A 45 -2.16 -15.77 -7.76
CA ASP A 45 -1.78 -16.53 -6.56
C ASP A 45 -0.88 -15.75 -5.61
N ILE A 46 -0.74 -14.43 -5.81
CA ILE A 46 0.17 -13.62 -5.01
C ILE A 46 -0.19 -13.65 -3.53
N THR A 47 0.84 -13.77 -2.69
CA THR A 47 0.70 -13.71 -1.24
C THR A 47 0.89 -12.27 -0.76
N GLY A 48 0.48 -12.02 0.50
CA GLY A 48 0.73 -10.73 1.13
C GLY A 48 2.22 -10.40 1.16
N ALA A 49 3.05 -11.37 1.51
CA ALA A 49 4.50 -11.18 1.55
C ALA A 49 5.09 -10.82 0.19
N GLU A 50 4.60 -11.46 -0.87
CA GLU A 50 5.08 -11.19 -2.23
C GLU A 50 4.71 -9.79 -2.70
N LEU A 51 3.48 -9.35 -2.44
CA LEU A 51 3.08 -8.00 -2.81
C LEU A 51 3.84 -6.95 -2.00
N TYR A 52 4.05 -7.19 -0.71
CA TYR A 52 4.87 -6.29 0.10
C TYR A 52 6.28 -6.16 -0.48
N ALA A 53 6.92 -7.27 -0.81
CA ALA A 53 8.26 -7.25 -1.41
C ALA A 53 8.28 -6.46 -2.71
N GLN A 54 7.22 -6.56 -3.52
CA GLN A 54 7.12 -5.80 -4.75
C GLN A 54 7.00 -4.29 -4.49
N THR A 55 6.24 -3.88 -3.47
CA THR A 55 6.11 -2.45 -3.15
C THR A 55 7.42 -1.87 -2.61
N VAL A 56 8.17 -2.65 -1.83
CA VAL A 56 9.49 -2.24 -1.37
C VAL A 56 10.44 -2.05 -2.57
N ALA A 57 10.40 -3.00 -3.51
CA ALA A 57 11.21 -2.90 -4.74
C ALA A 57 10.82 -1.69 -5.57
N LEU A 58 9.53 -1.38 -5.67
CA LEU A 58 9.04 -0.18 -6.38
C LEU A 58 9.57 1.09 -5.74
N ALA A 59 9.54 1.19 -4.40
CA ALA A 59 10.08 2.36 -3.71
C ALA A 59 11.53 2.61 -4.14
N ARG A 60 12.36 1.58 -4.09
CA ARG A 60 13.78 1.67 -4.49
C ARG A 60 13.94 2.03 -5.95
N TRP A 61 13.12 1.46 -6.80
CA TRP A 61 13.19 1.74 -8.24
C TRP A 61 12.95 3.22 -8.54
N TYR A 62 12.05 3.86 -7.78
CA TYR A 62 11.79 5.29 -7.90
C TYR A 62 12.83 6.15 -7.15
N GLY A 63 13.70 5.55 -6.35
CA GLY A 63 14.71 6.27 -5.58
C GLY A 63 14.29 6.61 -4.16
N TRP A 64 13.24 5.97 -3.65
CA TRP A 64 12.73 6.17 -2.30
C TRP A 64 12.92 4.93 -1.44
N GLU A 65 12.52 5.03 -0.17
CA GLU A 65 12.39 3.88 0.72
C GLU A 65 10.92 3.66 1.02
N PHE A 66 10.56 2.41 1.27
CA PHE A 66 9.20 2.12 1.73
C PHE A 66 9.09 2.48 3.21
N GLY A 67 8.04 3.23 3.58
CA GLY A 67 7.96 3.85 4.90
C GLY A 67 7.22 3.06 5.96
N GLY A 68 6.61 1.93 5.63
CA GLY A 68 5.76 1.21 6.56
C GLY A 68 6.11 -0.26 6.75
N PRO A 69 5.63 -0.86 7.86
CA PRO A 69 5.84 -2.29 8.11
C PRO A 69 4.94 -3.20 7.27
N HIS A 70 3.92 -2.64 6.65
CA HIS A 70 3.03 -3.32 5.72
C HIS A 70 2.62 -2.33 4.64
N CYS A 71 2.01 -2.83 3.58
CA CYS A 71 1.52 -1.97 2.50
C CYS A 71 0.02 -2.12 2.26
N GLY A 72 -0.73 -2.39 3.29
CA GLY A 72 -2.17 -2.44 3.19
C GLY A 72 -2.81 -3.39 4.16
N HIS A 73 -4.13 -3.47 4.09
CA HIS A 73 -4.89 -4.27 5.04
C HIS A 73 -6.23 -4.69 4.47
N LEU A 74 -6.82 -5.71 5.10
CA LEU A 74 -8.17 -6.14 4.81
C LEU A 74 -9.19 -5.09 5.22
N ILE A 75 -10.31 -5.10 4.51
CA ILE A 75 -11.51 -4.37 4.91
C ILE A 75 -12.53 -5.38 5.42
N GLY A 76 -13.18 -5.07 6.55
CA GLY A 76 -14.29 -5.87 7.05
C GLY A 76 -15.51 -5.74 6.14
N ASN A 77 -16.24 -6.84 5.95
CA ASN A 77 -17.41 -6.85 5.10
C ASN A 77 -18.61 -6.16 5.73
N PHE A 78 -18.60 -5.99 7.04
CA PHE A 78 -19.65 -5.32 7.79
C PHE A 78 -19.03 -4.19 8.63
N PRO A 79 -19.73 -3.05 8.77
CA PRO A 79 -19.17 -1.89 9.48
C PRO A 79 -18.75 -2.14 10.93
N HIS A 80 -19.39 -3.12 11.58
CA HIS A 80 -19.09 -3.46 12.96
C HIS A 80 -18.28 -4.75 13.10
N GLU A 81 -17.88 -5.35 12.00
CA GLU A 81 -17.02 -6.54 12.04
C GLU A 81 -15.62 -6.13 12.43
N ARG A 82 -15.11 -6.76 13.48
CA ARG A 82 -13.74 -6.52 13.91
C ARG A 82 -12.80 -7.40 13.12
N ILE A 83 -11.85 -6.75 12.46
CA ILE A 83 -10.67 -7.43 11.97
C ILE A 83 -9.73 -7.54 13.17
N GLN A 84 -9.27 -8.74 13.47
CA GLN A 84 -8.36 -8.95 14.58
C GLN A 84 -7.04 -8.23 14.26
N GLY A 85 -6.78 -7.13 14.99
CA GLY A 85 -5.77 -6.15 14.61
C GLY A 85 -4.35 -6.67 14.50
N ASP A 86 -4.01 -7.73 15.24
CA ASP A 86 -2.63 -8.22 15.32
C ASP A 86 -2.35 -9.42 14.42
N GLU A 87 -3.35 -9.91 13.69
CA GLU A 87 -3.11 -11.03 12.80
C GLU A 87 -2.44 -10.58 11.52
N VAL A 88 -1.25 -11.12 11.25
CA VAL A 88 -0.49 -10.85 10.03
C VAL A 88 -1.30 -11.10 8.78
N ALA A 89 -2.18 -12.12 8.81
CA ALA A 89 -3.04 -12.45 7.68
C ALA A 89 -4.01 -11.32 7.29
N ASN A 90 -4.20 -10.32 8.13
CA ASN A 90 -5.04 -9.16 7.84
C ASN A 90 -4.29 -8.03 7.13
N TYR A 91 -2.99 -8.20 6.91
CA TYR A 91 -2.13 -7.17 6.35
C TYR A 91 -1.34 -7.68 5.15
N ILE A 92 -1.03 -6.75 4.25
CA ILE A 92 -0.06 -7.01 3.19
C ILE A 92 1.32 -6.80 3.81
N HIS A 93 1.85 -7.85 4.41
CA HIS A 93 2.97 -7.83 5.35
C HIS A 93 4.01 -8.85 4.92
N PRO A 94 5.31 -8.58 5.16
CA PRO A 94 6.37 -9.51 4.73
C PRO A 94 6.27 -10.90 5.34
N ASP A 95 5.58 -11.03 6.47
CA ASP A 95 5.41 -12.33 7.14
C ASP A 95 4.07 -13.00 6.80
N ASN A 96 3.29 -12.45 5.89
CA ASN A 96 2.01 -13.03 5.50
C ASN A 96 2.17 -13.98 4.29
N PRO A 97 2.21 -15.30 4.51
CA PRO A 97 2.40 -16.27 3.44
C PRO A 97 1.09 -16.65 2.73
N ARG A 98 -0.03 -16.10 3.15
CA ARG A 98 -1.32 -16.47 2.62
C ARG A 98 -1.59 -15.77 1.30
N ARG A 99 -2.18 -16.49 0.36
CA ARG A 99 -2.61 -15.87 -0.91
C ARG A 99 -3.71 -14.86 -0.63
N MET A 100 -3.59 -13.70 -1.25
CA MET A 100 -4.51 -12.60 -0.98
C MET A 100 -5.93 -12.88 -1.47
N ARG A 101 -6.06 -13.70 -2.49
CA ARG A 101 -7.36 -14.05 -3.07
C ARG A 101 -8.02 -15.25 -2.43
N ASP A 102 -7.39 -15.87 -1.42
CA ASP A 102 -8.05 -16.94 -0.67
C ASP A 102 -9.28 -16.35 0.03
N PRO A 103 -10.42 -17.05 -0.01
CA PRO A 103 -11.62 -16.53 0.62
C PRO A 103 -11.49 -16.51 2.15
N ASP A 104 -12.39 -15.77 2.78
CA ASP A 104 -12.49 -15.75 4.23
C ASP A 104 -13.12 -17.05 4.76
N ALA A 105 -13.30 -17.12 6.08
CA ALA A 105 -13.86 -18.32 6.73
C ALA A 105 -15.29 -18.64 6.29
N ARG A 106 -15.97 -17.68 5.70
CA ARG A 106 -17.35 -17.85 5.18
C ARG A 106 -17.37 -18.17 3.69
N GLY A 107 -16.20 -18.29 3.05
CA GLY A 107 -16.11 -18.52 1.63
C GLY A 107 -16.30 -17.29 0.76
N GLN A 108 -16.26 -16.10 1.35
CA GLN A 108 -16.44 -14.84 0.63
C GLN A 108 -15.10 -14.26 0.23
N ALA A 109 -15.08 -13.56 -0.91
CA ALA A 109 -13.89 -12.85 -1.35
C ALA A 109 -13.50 -11.78 -0.33
N ARG A 110 -12.19 -11.66 -0.13
CA ARG A 110 -11.64 -10.65 0.77
C ARG A 110 -11.30 -9.39 -0.02
N ASP A 111 -11.60 -8.25 0.55
CA ASP A 111 -11.27 -6.95 -0.04
C ASP A 111 -10.07 -6.34 0.64
N TRP A 112 -9.19 -5.78 -0.18
CA TRP A 112 -7.91 -5.25 0.28
C TRP A 112 -7.75 -3.79 -0.09
N ILE A 113 -7.16 -3.02 0.82
CA ILE A 113 -6.60 -1.70 0.51
C ILE A 113 -5.11 -1.89 0.28
N LEU A 114 -4.61 -1.34 -0.82
CA LEU A 114 -3.19 -1.20 -1.06
C LEU A 114 -2.76 0.21 -0.67
N GLU A 115 -1.72 0.30 0.12
CA GLU A 115 -1.18 1.54 0.65
C GLU A 115 0.28 1.68 0.22
N ILE A 116 0.58 2.75 -0.50
CA ILE A 116 1.95 3.04 -0.92
C ILE A 116 2.46 4.18 -0.06
N HIS A 117 3.49 3.92 0.71
CA HIS A 117 4.12 4.87 1.60
C HIS A 117 5.60 4.97 1.26
N PHE A 118 5.97 6.04 0.56
CA PHE A 118 7.35 6.31 0.19
C PHE A 118 7.91 7.41 1.06
N VAL A 119 9.17 7.24 1.47
CA VAL A 119 9.86 8.21 2.32
C VAL A 119 11.26 8.47 1.81
N ASP A 120 11.76 9.67 2.15
CA ASP A 120 13.17 10.03 2.05
C ASP A 120 13.60 10.43 3.44
N ARG A 121 14.34 9.56 4.10
CA ARG A 121 14.72 9.77 5.51
C ARG A 121 15.73 10.87 5.67
N GLU A 122 16.57 11.07 4.68
CA GLU A 122 17.59 12.13 4.71
C GLU A 122 16.93 13.51 4.65
N ARG A 123 15.92 13.67 3.80
CA ARG A 123 15.19 14.92 3.68
C ARG A 123 14.05 15.06 4.68
N GLU A 124 13.76 13.99 5.41
CA GLU A 124 12.64 13.93 6.36
C GLU A 124 11.29 14.25 5.70
N ILE A 125 11.08 13.74 4.52
CA ILE A 125 9.80 13.83 3.82
C ILE A 125 9.22 12.45 3.55
N GLY A 126 7.90 12.41 3.46
CA GLY A 126 7.21 11.18 3.11
C GLY A 126 5.76 11.49 2.75
N GLY A 127 5.15 10.55 2.08
CA GLY A 127 3.75 10.65 1.76
C GLY A 127 3.17 9.28 1.50
N PHE A 128 1.85 9.19 1.48
CA PHE A 128 1.23 7.93 1.12
C PHE A 128 -0.06 8.15 0.33
N PHE A 129 -0.45 7.09 -0.35
CA PHE A 129 -1.68 7.03 -1.10
C PHE A 129 -2.27 5.64 -0.91
N GLU A 130 -3.53 5.58 -0.52
CA GLU A 130 -4.21 4.30 -0.36
C GLU A 130 -5.51 4.29 -1.14
N GLN A 131 -5.84 3.14 -1.65
CA GLN A 131 -7.05 2.94 -2.42
C GLN A 131 -7.41 1.46 -2.41
N LEU A 132 -8.69 1.18 -2.61
CA LEU A 132 -9.20 -0.18 -2.69
C LEU A 132 -8.57 -0.90 -3.88
N LEU A 133 -7.89 -2.01 -3.59
CA LEU A 133 -7.14 -2.79 -4.58
C LEU A 133 -8.04 -3.72 -5.39
N THR A 134 -9.05 -4.27 -4.74
CA THR A 134 -9.83 -5.38 -5.26
C THR A 134 -11.12 -4.97 -5.95
N VAL A 135 -11.24 -3.72 -6.32
CA VAL A 135 -12.37 -3.19 -7.12
C VAL A 135 -11.88 -2.79 -8.50
N ASP A 136 -12.63 -3.10 -9.50
CA ASP A 136 -12.37 -2.75 -10.89
C ASP A 136 -12.66 -1.26 -11.17
#